data_25b166579f1fc513a71df52004f8cfa6
#
_entry.id   25b166579f1fc513a71df52004f8cfa6
#
_cell.length_a   1.000
_cell.length_b   1.000
_cell.length_c   1.000
_cell.angle_alpha   90.00
_cell.angle_beta   90.00
_cell.angle_gamma   90.00
#
_symmetry.space_group_name_H-M   'P 1'
#
loop_
_entity.id
_entity.type
_entity.pdbx_description
1 polymer ?
#
loop_
_entity_poly.entity_id
_entity_poly.type
_entity_poly.pdbx_seq_one_letter_code
_entity_poly.pdbx_strand_id
1 'polypeptide(L)'
;MKVKGLALVALLSIAAAPAPSSWTMFRGDSQLTGRASGTLPADPKPLWTFRAEKGFSSTAAIVDGTVYVGGLDGNFYALDLATGKAKWTYKALDEIKSSPSVKDGVVYFGDEKGGFHALDAKTGAKKWMFQAGSGVVSSANFAPGCVLVGSYDQFFYCLNPKDGTAVWKIETDGYIHGTPAVVGENVVSAGCDGFLRVLRVKDGKEVRQVPLGGYVGASPAVSGSRLYVGNFENQFLAVDLDAGKVLWRYEHPVRKFPYYSSAALAGNTVIFGGRDKLVHALETATGKSLWTYSARSAVDASPVVLDNRVFAADKSGQLFALDVKTGKAVWTFDAGSGIESSPAIAAGRLVVGTSDGTLYAFGAK
;
A
#
# COMPACT_ATOMS: atom_id res chain seq x y z
N MET A 1 -31.65 62.93 -25.91
CA MET A 1 -30.76 62.18 -24.99
C MET A 1 -31.13 60.70 -25.09
N LYS A 2 -30.28 59.87 -25.68
CA LYS A 2 -30.47 58.41 -25.77
C LYS A 2 -29.55 57.75 -24.74
N VAL A 3 -30.16 57.15 -23.74
CA VAL A 3 -29.46 56.36 -22.70
C VAL A 3 -29.17 54.99 -23.29
N LYS A 4 -27.85 54.64 -23.47
CA LYS A 4 -27.42 53.31 -23.86
C LYS A 4 -27.30 52.45 -22.60
N GLY A 5 -28.19 51.44 -22.49
CA GLY A 5 -28.09 50.43 -21.45
C GLY A 5 -26.90 49.49 -21.68
N LEU A 6 -26.00 49.41 -20.73
CA LEU A 6 -24.85 48.48 -20.71
C LEU A 6 -25.35 47.16 -20.09
N ALA A 7 -25.44 46.10 -20.89
CA ALA A 7 -25.77 44.77 -20.38
C ALA A 7 -24.48 44.13 -19.78
N LEU A 8 -24.49 43.92 -18.48
CA LEU A 8 -23.42 43.21 -17.76
C LEU A 8 -23.62 41.69 -17.93
N VAL A 9 -22.79 41.06 -18.75
CA VAL A 9 -22.77 39.59 -18.87
C VAL A 9 -21.93 39.03 -17.72
N ALA A 10 -22.58 38.43 -16.74
CA ALA A 10 -21.93 37.72 -15.67
C ALA A 10 -21.40 36.37 -16.21
N LEU A 11 -20.11 36.24 -16.40
CA LEU A 11 -19.44 34.96 -16.65
C LEU A 11 -19.46 34.15 -15.35
N LEU A 12 -20.36 33.15 -15.26
CA LEU A 12 -20.27 32.09 -14.26
C LEU A 12 -19.05 31.20 -14.63
N SER A 13 -17.99 31.34 -13.88
CA SER A 13 -16.90 30.36 -13.90
C SER A 13 -17.38 29.08 -13.21
N ILE A 14 -17.72 28.05 -13.99
CA ILE A 14 -17.94 26.70 -13.48
C ILE A 14 -16.56 26.19 -13.07
N ALA A 15 -16.27 26.21 -11.78
CA ALA A 15 -15.08 25.52 -11.25
C ALA A 15 -15.22 24.03 -11.61
N ALA A 16 -14.30 23.50 -12.39
CA ALA A 16 -14.25 22.07 -12.68
C ALA A 16 -14.14 21.32 -11.35
N ALA A 17 -14.96 20.28 -11.15
CA ALA A 17 -14.85 19.42 -9.99
C ALA A 17 -13.41 18.85 -9.96
N PRO A 18 -12.76 18.81 -8.78
CA PRO A 18 -11.43 18.23 -8.67
C PRO A 18 -11.46 16.80 -9.22
N ALA A 19 -10.42 16.42 -9.97
CA ALA A 19 -10.31 15.07 -10.49
C ALA A 19 -10.45 14.06 -9.34
N PRO A 20 -11.15 12.94 -9.55
CA PRO A 20 -11.33 11.95 -8.50
C PRO A 20 -9.95 11.46 -8.02
N SER A 21 -9.77 11.35 -6.71
CA SER A 21 -8.55 10.81 -6.13
C SER A 21 -8.31 9.38 -6.62
N SER A 22 -7.05 8.96 -6.70
CA SER A 22 -6.65 7.61 -7.07
C SER A 22 -5.78 6.98 -5.98
N TRP A 23 -5.75 5.65 -5.93
CA TRP A 23 -4.87 4.82 -5.11
C TRP A 23 -4.11 3.90 -6.06
N THR A 24 -3.01 4.40 -6.62
CA THR A 24 -2.35 3.80 -7.79
C THR A 24 -1.45 2.61 -7.46
N MET A 25 -1.06 2.44 -6.22
CA MET A 25 -0.11 1.42 -5.77
C MET A 25 -0.30 1.09 -4.29
N PHE A 26 0.40 0.07 -3.83
CA PHE A 26 0.46 -0.25 -2.39
C PHE A 26 0.94 0.97 -1.59
N ARG A 27 0.24 1.30 -0.51
CA ARG A 27 0.43 2.47 0.36
C ARG A 27 0.15 3.83 -0.28
N GLY A 28 -0.33 3.90 -1.55
CA GLY A 28 -0.88 5.07 -2.20
C GLY A 28 0.11 5.96 -2.93
N ASP A 29 1.37 6.02 -2.52
CA ASP A 29 2.42 6.86 -3.12
C ASP A 29 3.79 6.19 -3.12
N SER A 30 4.77 6.79 -3.83
CA SER A 30 6.11 6.23 -3.98
C SER A 30 6.94 6.20 -2.69
N GLN A 31 6.59 7.00 -1.68
CA GLN A 31 7.21 7.00 -0.35
C GLN A 31 6.49 6.05 0.62
N LEU A 32 5.41 5.41 0.17
CA LEU A 32 4.62 4.42 0.90
C LEU A 32 4.02 4.97 2.19
N THR A 33 3.55 6.21 2.15
CA THR A 33 3.10 6.93 3.35
C THR A 33 1.78 6.41 3.93
N GLY A 34 1.02 5.63 3.19
CA GLY A 34 -0.30 5.12 3.62
C GLY A 34 -1.34 6.21 3.78
N ARG A 35 -1.19 7.33 3.05
CA ARG A 35 -2.12 8.47 3.08
C ARG A 35 -3.00 8.45 1.86
N ALA A 36 -4.30 8.39 2.08
CA ALA A 36 -5.30 8.57 1.04
C ALA A 36 -5.68 10.06 0.92
N SER A 37 -6.23 10.41 -0.24
CA SER A 37 -6.79 11.73 -0.52
C SER A 37 -8.25 11.61 -0.98
N GLY A 38 -9.00 12.70 -0.90
CA GLY A 38 -10.41 12.73 -1.24
C GLY A 38 -11.32 12.66 -0.02
N THR A 39 -12.53 12.18 -0.18
CA THR A 39 -13.54 12.14 0.89
C THR A 39 -14.11 10.73 1.05
N LEU A 40 -14.49 10.39 2.26
CA LEU A 40 -15.27 9.20 2.58
C LEU A 40 -16.30 9.60 3.67
N PRO A 41 -17.58 9.19 3.59
CA PRO A 41 -18.57 9.55 4.60
C PRO A 41 -18.11 9.14 6.02
N ALA A 42 -18.65 9.79 7.03
CA ALA A 42 -18.32 9.47 8.43
C ALA A 42 -18.72 8.03 8.77
N ASP A 43 -19.81 7.54 8.20
CA ASP A 43 -20.37 6.20 8.35
C ASP A 43 -20.48 5.54 6.96
N PRO A 44 -19.35 5.02 6.39
CA PRO A 44 -19.37 4.39 5.08
C PRO A 44 -20.16 3.09 5.11
N LYS A 45 -21.07 2.91 4.15
CA LYS A 45 -21.92 1.72 4.04
C LYS A 45 -21.42 0.80 2.94
N PRO A 46 -21.61 -0.55 3.07
CA PRO A 46 -21.38 -1.46 1.96
C PRO A 46 -22.25 -1.07 0.76
N LEU A 47 -21.62 -0.95 -0.42
CA LEU A 47 -22.28 -0.61 -1.68
C LEU A 47 -22.43 -1.82 -2.59
N TRP A 48 -21.36 -2.59 -2.69
CA TRP A 48 -21.34 -3.83 -3.44
C TRP A 48 -20.30 -4.79 -2.86
N THR A 49 -20.44 -6.06 -3.20
CA THR A 49 -19.46 -7.10 -2.96
C THR A 49 -19.15 -7.83 -4.26
N PHE A 50 -17.91 -8.32 -4.38
CA PHE A 50 -17.48 -9.24 -5.42
C PHE A 50 -16.95 -10.50 -4.76
N ARG A 51 -17.19 -11.69 -5.37
CA ARG A 51 -16.77 -12.99 -4.82
C ARG A 51 -15.77 -13.65 -5.74
N ALA A 52 -14.57 -13.94 -5.25
CA ALA A 52 -13.57 -14.80 -5.88
C ALA A 52 -13.66 -16.23 -5.32
N GLU A 53 -13.02 -17.18 -5.96
CA GLU A 53 -13.01 -18.59 -5.48
C GLU A 53 -12.19 -18.80 -4.21
N LYS A 54 -11.12 -17.99 -4.02
CA LYS A 54 -10.28 -17.97 -2.82
C LYS A 54 -10.14 -16.54 -2.29
N GLY A 55 -9.45 -16.40 -1.15
CA GLY A 55 -9.27 -15.14 -0.44
C GLY A 55 -8.49 -14.06 -1.20
N PHE A 56 -8.47 -12.88 -0.58
CA PHE A 56 -7.65 -11.73 -0.99
C PHE A 56 -6.66 -11.39 0.11
N SER A 57 -5.36 -11.42 -0.18
CA SER A 57 -4.31 -10.80 0.63
C SER A 57 -3.73 -9.54 -0.04
N SER A 58 -3.89 -9.43 -1.35
CA SER A 58 -3.53 -8.26 -2.15
C SER A 58 -4.38 -7.05 -1.78
N THR A 59 -3.74 -5.89 -1.62
CA THR A 59 -4.43 -4.59 -1.47
C THR A 59 -4.84 -4.09 -2.86
N ALA A 60 -6.08 -3.63 -3.01
CA ALA A 60 -6.55 -3.14 -4.30
C ALA A 60 -5.85 -1.83 -4.73
N ALA A 61 -5.67 -1.63 -6.05
CA ALA A 61 -5.46 -0.31 -6.63
C ALA A 61 -6.78 0.23 -7.18
N ILE A 62 -7.00 1.55 -7.07
CA ILE A 62 -8.21 2.24 -7.55
C ILE A 62 -7.78 3.37 -8.47
N VAL A 63 -8.04 3.20 -9.77
CA VAL A 63 -7.60 4.15 -10.81
C VAL A 63 -8.70 4.27 -11.87
N ASP A 64 -9.05 5.49 -12.24
CA ASP A 64 -9.97 5.80 -13.35
C ASP A 64 -11.28 4.98 -13.30
N GLY A 65 -11.90 4.91 -12.12
CA GLY A 65 -13.16 4.18 -11.93
C GLY A 65 -13.02 2.65 -12.05
N THR A 66 -11.81 2.12 -11.87
CA THR A 66 -11.53 0.67 -11.89
C THR A 66 -10.81 0.26 -10.63
N VAL A 67 -11.23 -0.86 -10.05
CA VAL A 67 -10.55 -1.56 -8.95
C VAL A 67 -9.74 -2.70 -9.54
N TYR A 68 -8.44 -2.72 -9.28
CA TYR A 68 -7.52 -3.79 -9.68
C TYR A 68 -7.11 -4.56 -8.44
N VAL A 69 -7.21 -5.89 -8.46
CA VAL A 69 -6.86 -6.73 -7.30
C VAL A 69 -6.47 -8.13 -7.72
N GLY A 70 -5.47 -8.70 -7.07
CA GLY A 70 -5.07 -10.10 -7.22
C GLY A 70 -5.76 -11.01 -6.22
N GLY A 71 -6.20 -12.20 -6.66
CA GLY A 71 -6.80 -13.23 -5.82
C GLY A 71 -5.85 -14.39 -5.53
N LEU A 72 -6.06 -15.06 -4.39
CA LEU A 72 -5.36 -16.31 -4.04
C LEU A 72 -5.81 -17.49 -4.90
N ASP A 73 -6.82 -17.31 -5.75
CA ASP A 73 -7.23 -18.24 -6.80
C ASP A 73 -6.37 -18.13 -8.08
N GLY A 74 -5.37 -17.22 -8.07
CA GLY A 74 -4.48 -16.96 -9.21
C GLY A 74 -5.14 -16.16 -10.33
N ASN A 75 -6.30 -15.55 -10.08
CA ASN A 75 -6.91 -14.61 -11.00
C ASN A 75 -6.62 -13.17 -10.59
N PHE A 76 -6.33 -12.35 -11.57
CA PHE A 76 -6.24 -10.90 -11.41
C PHE A 76 -7.52 -10.28 -11.98
N TYR A 77 -8.16 -9.43 -11.19
CA TYR A 77 -9.45 -8.86 -11.48
C TYR A 77 -9.36 -7.35 -11.71
N ALA A 78 -10.02 -6.86 -12.77
CA ALA A 78 -10.36 -5.45 -12.93
C ALA A 78 -11.87 -5.30 -12.84
N LEU A 79 -12.33 -4.59 -11.81
CA LEU A 79 -13.74 -4.40 -11.51
C LEU A 79 -14.15 -2.95 -11.71
N ASP A 80 -15.37 -2.72 -12.10
CA ASP A 80 -15.95 -1.39 -12.14
C ASP A 80 -16.16 -0.86 -10.71
N LEU A 81 -15.61 0.29 -10.39
CA LEU A 81 -15.63 0.87 -9.04
C LEU A 81 -17.04 1.19 -8.55
N ALA A 82 -17.96 1.55 -9.45
CA ALA A 82 -19.31 1.92 -9.07
C ALA A 82 -20.19 0.69 -8.78
N THR A 83 -19.98 -0.41 -9.49
CA THR A 83 -20.90 -1.54 -9.50
C THR A 83 -20.31 -2.86 -8.99
N GLY A 84 -18.98 -2.99 -8.89
CA GLY A 84 -18.29 -4.22 -8.56
C GLY A 84 -18.28 -5.27 -9.68
N LYS A 85 -18.83 -4.98 -10.87
CA LYS A 85 -18.85 -5.90 -11.99
C LYS A 85 -17.46 -6.03 -12.63
N ALA A 86 -17.08 -7.26 -12.98
CA ALA A 86 -15.82 -7.51 -13.67
C ALA A 86 -15.82 -6.85 -15.05
N LYS A 87 -14.79 -6.06 -15.33
CA LYS A 87 -14.47 -5.51 -16.65
C LYS A 87 -13.66 -6.51 -17.46
N TRP A 88 -12.67 -7.11 -16.83
CA TRP A 88 -11.85 -8.18 -17.35
C TRP A 88 -11.18 -8.98 -16.22
N THR A 89 -10.76 -10.18 -16.55
CA THR A 89 -9.99 -11.07 -15.64
C THR A 89 -8.80 -11.64 -16.42
N TYR A 90 -7.66 -11.77 -15.72
CA TYR A 90 -6.45 -12.38 -16.27
C TYR A 90 -6.01 -13.52 -15.36
N LYS A 91 -5.65 -14.69 -15.94
CA LYS A 91 -5.11 -15.83 -15.20
C LYS A 91 -3.60 -15.72 -15.10
N ALA A 92 -3.07 -15.58 -13.87
CA ALA A 92 -1.64 -15.63 -13.57
C ALA A 92 -1.15 -17.09 -13.45
N LEU A 93 0.14 -17.26 -13.17
CA LEU A 93 0.75 -18.59 -13.05
C LEU A 93 0.39 -19.27 -11.72
N ASP A 94 0.13 -18.47 -10.67
CA ASP A 94 -0.21 -18.95 -9.32
C ASP A 94 -0.94 -17.86 -8.52
N GLU A 95 -1.11 -18.07 -7.21
CA GLU A 95 -1.69 -17.13 -6.25
C GLU A 95 -1.04 -15.74 -6.35
N ILE A 96 -1.85 -14.69 -6.26
CA ILE A 96 -1.40 -13.30 -6.35
C ILE A 96 -1.51 -12.65 -4.97
N LYS A 97 -0.38 -12.54 -4.27
CA LYS A 97 -0.27 -11.85 -2.97
C LYS A 97 0.23 -10.43 -3.11
N SER A 98 0.98 -10.15 -4.18
CA SER A 98 1.46 -8.80 -4.49
C SER A 98 0.29 -7.86 -4.73
N SER A 99 0.40 -6.63 -4.25
CA SER A 99 -0.60 -5.59 -4.55
C SER A 99 -0.31 -4.96 -5.90
N PRO A 100 -1.34 -4.72 -6.74
CA PRO A 100 -1.15 -4.09 -8.03
C PRO A 100 -0.66 -2.66 -7.92
N SER A 101 0.15 -2.27 -8.90
CA SER A 101 0.57 -0.88 -9.11
C SER A 101 0.23 -0.46 -10.54
N VAL A 102 -0.41 0.69 -10.69
CA VAL A 102 -0.88 1.20 -11.99
C VAL A 102 -0.12 2.47 -12.35
N LYS A 103 0.49 2.47 -13.52
CA LYS A 103 1.20 3.65 -14.07
C LYS A 103 1.11 3.67 -15.59
N ASP A 104 0.86 4.83 -16.15
CA ASP A 104 0.86 5.09 -17.61
C ASP A 104 0.00 4.08 -18.40
N GLY A 105 -1.18 3.71 -17.86
CA GLY A 105 -2.12 2.77 -18.48
C GLY A 105 -1.68 1.31 -18.42
N VAL A 106 -0.69 0.98 -17.60
CA VAL A 106 -0.21 -0.39 -17.37
C VAL A 106 -0.40 -0.77 -15.91
N VAL A 107 -0.91 -1.97 -15.64
CA VAL A 107 -0.99 -2.56 -14.31
C VAL A 107 0.08 -3.62 -14.13
N TYR A 108 0.78 -3.56 -13.00
CA TYR A 108 1.91 -4.44 -12.66
C TYR A 108 1.59 -5.21 -11.38
N PHE A 109 1.91 -6.50 -11.34
CA PHE A 109 1.78 -7.34 -10.16
C PHE A 109 2.64 -8.60 -10.29
N GLY A 110 2.95 -9.24 -9.15
CA GLY A 110 3.68 -10.49 -9.09
C GLY A 110 2.80 -11.66 -8.66
N ASP A 111 3.22 -12.90 -8.94
CA ASP A 111 2.62 -14.14 -8.44
C ASP A 111 3.63 -15.02 -7.67
N GLU A 112 3.12 -16.05 -7.00
CA GLU A 112 3.93 -16.95 -6.16
C GLU A 112 4.86 -17.88 -6.96
N LYS A 113 4.67 -18.03 -8.29
CA LYS A 113 5.60 -18.75 -9.19
C LYS A 113 6.70 -17.86 -9.78
N GLY A 114 6.78 -16.62 -9.33
CA GLY A 114 7.80 -15.67 -9.77
C GLY A 114 7.48 -14.94 -11.06
N GLY A 115 6.27 -15.10 -11.58
CA GLY A 115 5.77 -14.28 -12.68
C GLY A 115 5.59 -12.83 -12.20
N PHE A 116 6.23 -11.87 -12.87
CA PHE A 116 5.95 -10.45 -12.71
C PHE A 116 5.33 -9.93 -14.00
N HIS A 117 4.07 -9.55 -13.92
CA HIS A 117 3.19 -9.28 -15.05
C HIS A 117 3.03 -7.78 -15.29
N ALA A 118 2.98 -7.38 -16.56
CA ALA A 118 2.55 -6.06 -17.01
C ALA A 118 1.41 -6.22 -18.01
N LEU A 119 0.24 -5.71 -17.66
CA LEU A 119 -0.97 -5.80 -18.48
C LEU A 119 -1.43 -4.40 -18.88
N ASP A 120 -2.08 -4.28 -20.02
CA ASP A 120 -2.84 -3.10 -20.37
C ASP A 120 -3.99 -2.91 -19.37
N ALA A 121 -4.02 -1.79 -18.67
CA ALA A 121 -4.97 -1.54 -17.58
C ALA A 121 -6.43 -1.52 -18.08
N LYS A 122 -6.68 -1.13 -19.33
CA LYS A 122 -8.03 -1.02 -19.89
C LYS A 122 -8.58 -2.36 -20.34
N THR A 123 -7.74 -3.21 -20.93
CA THR A 123 -8.16 -4.43 -21.63
C THR A 123 -7.76 -5.73 -20.94
N GLY A 124 -6.79 -5.69 -20.02
CA GLY A 124 -6.17 -6.88 -19.41
C GLY A 124 -5.21 -7.62 -20.34
N ALA A 125 -4.95 -7.11 -21.55
CA ALA A 125 -4.02 -7.73 -22.49
C ALA A 125 -2.60 -7.71 -21.94
N LYS A 126 -1.92 -8.87 -21.97
CA LYS A 126 -0.53 -8.98 -21.55
C LYS A 126 0.38 -8.16 -22.46
N LYS A 127 1.13 -7.22 -21.87
CA LYS A 127 2.21 -6.48 -22.56
C LYS A 127 3.52 -7.25 -22.49
N TRP A 128 3.91 -7.66 -21.30
CA TRP A 128 5.08 -8.48 -21.05
C TRP A 128 4.96 -9.22 -19.71
N MET A 129 5.84 -10.16 -19.48
CA MET A 129 6.02 -10.85 -18.22
C MET A 129 7.51 -11.11 -18.01
N PHE A 130 8.02 -10.79 -16.83
CA PHE A 130 9.37 -11.15 -16.38
C PHE A 130 9.24 -12.37 -15.47
N GLN A 131 10.18 -13.33 -15.60
CA GLN A 131 10.24 -14.50 -14.74
C GLN A 131 11.39 -14.37 -13.75
N ALA A 132 11.08 -14.22 -12.47
CA ALA A 132 12.02 -14.31 -11.38
C ALA A 132 12.27 -15.77 -10.98
N GLY A 133 13.31 -16.01 -10.20
CA GLY A 133 13.68 -17.36 -9.76
C GLY A 133 12.76 -17.93 -8.66
N SER A 134 11.97 -17.11 -8.00
CA SER A 134 11.01 -17.47 -6.95
C SER A 134 9.88 -16.45 -6.87
N GLY A 135 8.91 -16.65 -5.96
CA GLY A 135 7.72 -15.83 -5.82
C GLY A 135 7.99 -14.32 -5.76
N VAL A 136 7.13 -13.53 -6.42
CA VAL A 136 7.13 -12.06 -6.38
C VAL A 136 5.94 -11.60 -5.56
N VAL A 137 6.14 -11.44 -4.26
CA VAL A 137 5.14 -10.95 -3.30
C VAL A 137 5.23 -9.43 -3.09
N SER A 138 6.42 -8.88 -3.26
CA SER A 138 6.66 -7.44 -3.27
C SER A 138 5.78 -6.75 -4.32
N SER A 139 5.26 -5.58 -4.00
CA SER A 139 4.52 -4.76 -4.95
C SER A 139 5.48 -3.81 -5.69
N ALA A 140 5.11 -3.43 -6.91
CA ALA A 140 5.95 -2.54 -7.71
C ALA A 140 5.93 -1.10 -7.19
N ASN A 141 7.10 -0.43 -7.28
CA ASN A 141 7.21 1.02 -7.23
C ASN A 141 7.94 1.53 -8.49
N PHE A 142 7.91 2.82 -8.73
CA PHE A 142 8.36 3.40 -9.99
C PHE A 142 9.37 4.51 -9.80
N ALA A 143 10.43 4.45 -10.60
CA ALA A 143 11.38 5.53 -10.78
C ALA A 143 11.58 5.80 -12.29
N PRO A 144 12.24 6.87 -12.72
CA PRO A 144 12.49 7.13 -14.13
C PRO A 144 13.18 5.94 -14.83
N GLY A 145 12.50 5.36 -15.83
CA GLY A 145 12.98 4.20 -16.60
C GLY A 145 12.97 2.87 -15.87
N CYS A 146 12.34 2.77 -14.70
CA CYS A 146 12.49 1.66 -13.78
C CYS A 146 11.16 1.25 -13.14
N VAL A 147 10.80 -0.01 -13.27
CA VAL A 147 9.81 -0.68 -12.41
C VAL A 147 10.61 -1.45 -11.36
N LEU A 148 10.46 -1.06 -10.10
CA LEU A 148 11.26 -1.56 -8.97
C LEU A 148 10.47 -2.63 -8.22
N VAL A 149 11.04 -3.81 -8.04
CA VAL A 149 10.37 -4.92 -7.38
C VAL A 149 11.38 -5.87 -6.72
N GLY A 150 11.02 -6.41 -5.56
CA GLY A 150 11.76 -7.46 -4.87
C GLY A 150 11.16 -8.84 -5.12
N SER A 151 11.96 -9.88 -4.96
CA SER A 151 11.52 -11.26 -5.09
C SER A 151 12.05 -12.15 -3.95
N TYR A 152 11.44 -13.31 -3.78
CA TYR A 152 11.89 -14.35 -2.87
C TYR A 152 13.09 -15.14 -3.43
N ASP A 153 13.53 -14.86 -4.67
CA ASP A 153 14.81 -15.33 -5.19
C ASP A 153 16.02 -14.53 -4.66
N GLN A 154 15.79 -13.63 -3.69
CA GLN A 154 16.79 -12.78 -3.05
C GLN A 154 17.31 -11.65 -3.95
N PHE A 155 16.69 -11.41 -5.11
CA PHE A 155 17.07 -10.29 -5.97
C PHE A 155 16.09 -9.12 -5.85
N PHE A 156 16.68 -7.94 -5.90
CA PHE A 156 15.97 -6.69 -6.13
C PHE A 156 16.19 -6.26 -7.58
N TYR A 157 15.12 -5.99 -8.28
CA TYR A 157 15.11 -5.71 -9.72
C TYR A 157 14.70 -4.29 -10.05
N CYS A 158 15.36 -3.68 -11.03
CA CYS A 158 14.85 -2.60 -11.86
C CYS A 158 14.53 -3.17 -13.24
N LEU A 159 13.28 -3.21 -13.61
CA LEU A 159 12.82 -3.69 -14.90
C LEU A 159 12.48 -2.52 -15.81
N ASN A 160 12.81 -2.64 -17.09
CA ASN A 160 12.41 -1.69 -18.11
C ASN A 160 10.87 -1.72 -18.28
N PRO A 161 10.15 -0.59 -18.10
CA PRO A 161 8.69 -0.58 -18.19
C PRO A 161 8.14 -0.94 -19.58
N LYS A 162 8.95 -0.87 -20.65
CA LYS A 162 8.50 -1.14 -22.03
C LYS A 162 8.41 -2.64 -22.35
N ASP A 163 9.39 -3.41 -21.87
CA ASP A 163 9.56 -4.81 -22.28
C ASP A 163 9.84 -5.80 -21.14
N GLY A 164 9.99 -5.31 -19.90
CA GLY A 164 10.25 -6.14 -18.72
C GLY A 164 11.68 -6.65 -18.60
N THR A 165 12.60 -6.25 -19.48
CA THR A 165 14.02 -6.63 -19.36
C THR A 165 14.65 -6.01 -18.12
N ALA A 166 15.55 -6.73 -17.44
CA ALA A 166 16.25 -6.20 -16.28
C ALA A 166 17.27 -5.14 -16.73
N VAL A 167 17.08 -3.90 -16.26
CA VAL A 167 18.06 -2.82 -16.41
C VAL A 167 19.24 -3.08 -15.49
N TRP A 168 18.95 -3.43 -14.25
CA TRP A 168 19.91 -3.94 -13.27
C TRP A 168 19.20 -4.84 -12.26
N LYS A 169 19.95 -5.68 -11.60
CA LYS A 169 19.52 -6.44 -10.43
C LYS A 169 20.64 -6.49 -9.40
N ILE A 170 20.28 -6.55 -8.15
CA ILE A 170 21.22 -6.76 -7.04
C ILE A 170 20.78 -7.97 -6.21
N GLU A 171 21.73 -8.71 -5.74
CA GLU A 171 21.53 -9.84 -4.82
C GLU A 171 21.53 -9.34 -3.37
N THR A 172 20.66 -9.90 -2.54
CA THR A 172 20.59 -9.69 -1.10
C THR A 172 20.71 -11.03 -0.39
N ASP A 173 21.00 -11.00 0.92
CA ASP A 173 21.19 -12.24 1.71
C ASP A 173 19.85 -12.81 2.24
N GLY A 174 18.72 -12.32 1.76
CA GLY A 174 17.39 -12.74 2.21
C GLY A 174 16.27 -12.38 1.25
N TYR A 175 15.09 -12.92 1.49
CA TYR A 175 13.88 -12.62 0.72
C TYR A 175 13.51 -11.15 0.80
N ILE A 176 13.04 -10.59 -0.31
CA ILE A 176 12.54 -9.22 -0.36
C ILE A 176 11.02 -9.27 -0.44
N HIS A 177 10.38 -9.14 0.72
CA HIS A 177 8.92 -9.17 0.86
C HIS A 177 8.31 -7.78 0.67
N GLY A 178 8.90 -6.76 1.30
CA GLY A 178 8.37 -5.39 1.32
C GLY A 178 8.42 -4.72 -0.04
N THR A 179 7.45 -3.84 -0.28
CA THR A 179 7.47 -2.91 -1.41
C THR A 179 8.58 -1.88 -1.17
N PRO A 180 9.45 -1.58 -2.15
CA PRO A 180 10.50 -0.58 -1.99
C PRO A 180 9.91 0.85 -2.01
N ALA A 181 10.47 1.76 -1.22
CA ALA A 181 10.14 3.19 -1.27
C ALA A 181 11.11 3.95 -2.18
N VAL A 182 10.61 4.93 -2.93
CA VAL A 182 11.44 5.80 -3.79
C VAL A 182 11.60 7.17 -3.14
N VAL A 183 12.85 7.63 -3.00
CA VAL A 183 13.21 8.89 -2.34
C VAL A 183 14.24 9.62 -3.20
N GLY A 184 13.79 10.61 -3.96
CA GLY A 184 14.65 11.33 -4.90
C GLY A 184 15.27 10.39 -5.94
N GLU A 185 16.59 10.35 -6.01
CA GLU A 185 17.34 9.49 -6.94
C GLU A 185 17.63 8.09 -6.37
N ASN A 186 17.14 7.80 -5.16
CA ASN A 186 17.37 6.54 -4.47
C ASN A 186 16.09 5.72 -4.31
N VAL A 187 16.28 4.43 -4.19
CA VAL A 187 15.27 3.48 -3.75
C VAL A 187 15.72 2.83 -2.43
N VAL A 188 14.77 2.66 -1.54
CA VAL A 188 15.01 2.11 -0.21
C VAL A 188 14.26 0.80 -0.09
N SER A 189 14.97 -0.27 0.22
CA SER A 189 14.42 -1.61 0.43
C SER A 189 14.84 -2.16 1.80
N ALA A 190 13.93 -2.86 2.45
CA ALA A 190 14.21 -3.64 3.65
C ALA A 190 13.78 -5.09 3.42
N GLY A 191 14.58 -6.04 3.84
CA GLY A 191 14.39 -7.46 3.55
C GLY A 191 14.57 -8.38 4.76
N CYS A 192 14.43 -9.67 4.51
CA CYS A 192 14.63 -10.71 5.51
C CYS A 192 16.12 -10.97 5.83
N ASP A 193 17.03 -10.17 5.31
CA ASP A 193 18.45 -10.15 5.70
C ASP A 193 18.71 -9.23 6.92
N GLY A 194 17.68 -8.52 7.40
CA GLY A 194 17.78 -7.63 8.55
C GLY A 194 18.43 -6.28 8.26
N PHE A 195 18.60 -5.92 6.98
CA PHE A 195 19.18 -4.65 6.57
C PHE A 195 18.19 -3.76 5.82
N LEU A 196 18.35 -2.47 6.02
CA LEU A 196 17.83 -1.43 5.15
C LEU A 196 18.92 -1.08 4.14
N ARG A 197 18.61 -1.16 2.85
CA ARG A 197 19.51 -0.80 1.77
C ARG A 197 19.01 0.45 1.07
N VAL A 198 19.89 1.40 0.86
CA VAL A 198 19.66 2.59 0.03
C VAL A 198 20.44 2.39 -1.27
N LEU A 199 19.74 2.27 -2.38
CA LEU A 199 20.32 2.00 -3.68
C LEU A 199 20.06 3.17 -4.61
N ARG A 200 21.03 3.52 -5.44
CA ARG A 200 20.83 4.53 -6.48
C ARG A 200 20.00 3.93 -7.62
N VAL A 201 18.90 4.61 -7.97
CA VAL A 201 17.98 4.13 -9.02
C VAL A 201 18.67 3.93 -10.37
N LYS A 202 19.60 4.81 -10.74
CA LYS A 202 20.26 4.81 -12.05
C LYS A 202 21.01 3.51 -12.39
N ASP A 203 21.63 2.88 -11.40
CA ASP A 203 22.58 1.77 -11.63
C ASP A 203 22.52 0.66 -10.56
N GLY A 204 21.60 0.75 -9.60
CA GLY A 204 21.46 -0.24 -8.52
C GLY A 204 22.59 -0.24 -7.50
N LYS A 205 23.56 0.68 -7.58
CA LYS A 205 24.66 0.70 -6.61
C LYS A 205 24.18 1.03 -5.23
N GLU A 206 24.60 0.22 -4.26
CA GLU A 206 24.34 0.47 -2.85
C GLU A 206 25.09 1.72 -2.40
N VAL A 207 24.31 2.72 -1.94
CA VAL A 207 24.81 3.97 -1.38
C VAL A 207 25.01 3.82 0.13
N ARG A 208 24.13 3.01 0.76
CA ARG A 208 24.13 2.85 2.22
C ARG A 208 23.41 1.56 2.62
N GLN A 209 23.86 0.99 3.72
CA GLN A 209 23.25 -0.13 4.41
C GLN A 209 23.10 0.20 5.90
N VAL A 210 21.95 -0.09 6.50
CA VAL A 210 21.69 0.16 7.92
C VAL A 210 21.14 -1.12 8.56
N PRO A 211 21.80 -1.67 9.61
CA PRO A 211 21.28 -2.85 10.29
C PRO A 211 20.04 -2.49 11.11
N LEU A 212 18.96 -3.25 10.87
CA LEU A 212 17.68 -3.07 11.56
C LEU A 212 17.51 -3.99 12.78
N GLY A 213 18.40 -4.96 12.96
CA GLY A 213 18.43 -5.86 14.11
C GLY A 213 17.45 -7.03 14.03
N GLY A 214 16.81 -7.25 12.89
CA GLY A 214 15.91 -8.38 12.67
C GLY A 214 15.29 -8.37 11.28
N TYR A 215 14.68 -9.45 10.87
CA TYR A 215 14.00 -9.60 9.58
C TYR A 215 12.87 -8.58 9.42
N VAL A 216 12.69 -8.08 8.22
CA VAL A 216 11.65 -7.09 7.88
C VAL A 216 10.74 -7.68 6.80
N GLY A 217 9.45 -7.83 7.13
CA GLY A 217 8.41 -8.17 6.17
C GLY A 217 7.54 -6.97 5.77
N ALA A 218 7.63 -5.87 6.52
CA ALA A 218 6.88 -4.64 6.25
C ALA A 218 7.53 -3.81 5.15
N SER A 219 6.73 -3.02 4.45
CA SER A 219 7.24 -1.99 3.56
C SER A 219 7.57 -0.72 4.34
N PRO A 220 8.69 -0.04 4.06
CA PRO A 220 9.11 1.15 4.77
C PRO A 220 8.23 2.36 4.40
N ALA A 221 7.75 3.13 5.37
CA ALA A 221 7.10 4.41 5.14
C ALA A 221 8.13 5.54 5.28
N VAL A 222 8.19 6.46 4.31
CA VAL A 222 9.21 7.52 4.28
C VAL A 222 8.57 8.90 4.32
N SER A 223 9.18 9.82 5.07
CA SER A 223 8.84 11.24 5.06
C SER A 223 10.11 12.08 5.21
N GLY A 224 10.45 12.84 4.16
CA GLY A 224 11.75 13.51 4.08
C GLY A 224 12.91 12.52 4.13
N SER A 225 13.85 12.71 5.06
CA SER A 225 14.96 11.79 5.30
C SER A 225 14.66 10.73 6.38
N ARG A 226 13.44 10.65 6.89
CA ARG A 226 13.08 9.67 7.92
C ARG A 226 12.29 8.52 7.35
N LEU A 227 12.67 7.32 7.74
CA LEU A 227 12.01 6.07 7.40
C LEU A 227 11.49 5.40 8.67
N TYR A 228 10.32 4.77 8.55
CA TYR A 228 9.65 4.05 9.65
C TYR A 228 9.31 2.64 9.21
N VAL A 229 9.70 1.64 10.01
CA VAL A 229 9.49 0.22 9.68
C VAL A 229 9.45 -0.66 10.93
N GLY A 230 8.61 -1.69 10.91
CA GLY A 230 8.58 -2.76 11.90
C GLY A 230 9.46 -3.94 11.53
N ASN A 231 9.99 -4.68 12.51
CA ASN A 231 10.72 -5.92 12.30
C ASN A 231 10.10 -7.10 13.06
N PHE A 232 10.65 -8.29 12.84
CA PHE A 232 10.21 -9.53 13.48
C PHE A 232 10.75 -9.73 14.90
N GLU A 233 11.71 -8.88 15.33
CA GLU A 233 12.25 -8.84 16.70
C GLU A 233 11.42 -7.92 17.62
N ASN A 234 10.15 -7.73 17.32
CA ASN A 234 9.18 -6.95 18.10
C ASN A 234 9.53 -5.46 18.21
N GLN A 235 10.30 -4.93 17.24
CA GLN A 235 10.74 -3.54 17.24
C GLN A 235 10.11 -2.77 16.10
N PHE A 236 9.70 -1.55 16.38
CA PHE A 236 9.36 -0.54 15.39
C PHE A 236 10.40 0.58 15.43
N LEU A 237 10.95 0.92 14.27
CA LEU A 237 12.14 1.75 14.16
C LEU A 237 11.89 3.02 13.35
N ALA A 238 12.57 4.10 13.71
CA ALA A 238 12.84 5.21 12.81
C ALA A 238 14.31 5.23 12.42
N VAL A 239 14.57 5.45 11.14
CA VAL A 239 15.92 5.50 10.56
C VAL A 239 16.10 6.85 9.89
N ASP A 240 17.24 7.49 10.09
CA ASP A 240 17.70 8.64 9.33
C ASP A 240 18.44 8.15 8.08
N LEU A 241 17.87 8.41 6.90
CA LEU A 241 18.43 7.97 5.63
C LEU A 241 19.71 8.73 5.27
N ASP A 242 19.84 10.00 5.65
CA ASP A 242 21.01 10.82 5.35
C ASP A 242 22.19 10.46 6.27
N ALA A 243 21.92 10.28 7.55
CA ALA A 243 22.93 9.87 8.52
C ALA A 243 23.22 8.36 8.50
N GLY A 244 22.32 7.54 7.97
CA GLY A 244 22.44 6.08 7.94
C GLY A 244 22.40 5.44 9.31
N LYS A 245 21.53 5.90 10.19
CA LYS A 245 21.46 5.41 11.58
C LYS A 245 20.02 5.31 12.06
N VAL A 246 19.80 4.38 12.98
CA VAL A 246 18.55 4.28 13.73
C VAL A 246 18.48 5.45 14.71
N LEU A 247 17.38 6.22 14.62
CA LEU A 247 17.10 7.36 15.50
C LEU A 247 16.50 6.91 16.82
N TRP A 248 15.54 6.00 16.76
CA TRP A 248 14.89 5.41 17.93
C TRP A 248 14.33 4.02 17.59
N ARG A 249 14.11 3.23 18.64
CA ARG A 249 13.45 1.93 18.62
C ARG A 249 12.31 1.96 19.62
N TYR A 250 11.17 1.44 19.22
CA TYR A 250 10.02 1.22 20.08
C TYR A 250 9.76 -0.27 20.23
N GLU A 251 9.54 -0.71 21.45
CA GLU A 251 9.02 -2.03 21.79
C GLU A 251 7.85 -1.83 22.76
N HIS A 252 6.75 -2.57 22.55
CA HIS A 252 5.67 -2.55 23.52
C HIS A 252 6.17 -3.16 24.86
N PRO A 253 5.95 -2.50 26.02
CA PRO A 253 6.60 -2.91 27.28
C PRO A 253 6.21 -4.31 27.75
N VAL A 254 5.01 -4.81 27.38
CA VAL A 254 4.47 -6.09 27.84
C VAL A 254 4.32 -7.09 26.71
N ARG A 255 3.75 -6.68 25.58
CA ARG A 255 3.42 -7.56 24.45
C ARG A 255 4.57 -7.60 23.45
N LYS A 256 5.25 -8.73 23.36
CA LYS A 256 6.40 -8.95 22.48
C LYS A 256 5.97 -9.77 21.28
N PHE A 257 5.56 -9.11 20.21
CA PHE A 257 5.10 -9.71 18.97
C PHE A 257 5.61 -8.93 17.75
N PRO A 258 5.85 -9.60 16.62
CA PRO A 258 6.32 -8.94 15.40
C PRO A 258 5.39 -7.84 14.90
N TYR A 259 5.98 -6.81 14.31
CA TYR A 259 5.28 -5.74 13.60
C TYR A 259 5.40 -5.99 12.09
N TYR A 260 4.37 -6.65 11.55
CA TYR A 260 4.33 -7.05 10.14
C TYR A 260 3.69 -5.98 9.25
N SER A 261 2.75 -5.20 9.78
CA SER A 261 2.04 -4.18 9.01
C SER A 261 2.96 -3.02 8.63
N SER A 262 2.79 -2.50 7.41
CA SER A 262 3.46 -1.27 6.97
C SER A 262 2.79 -0.06 7.60
N ALA A 263 3.57 0.95 7.99
CA ALA A 263 3.04 2.10 8.72
C ALA A 263 2.27 3.09 7.83
N ALA A 264 1.39 3.88 8.47
CA ALA A 264 0.78 5.07 7.89
C ALA A 264 1.27 6.34 8.63
N LEU A 265 1.45 7.42 7.89
CA LEU A 265 1.95 8.69 8.41
C LEU A 265 0.82 9.73 8.49
N ALA A 266 0.64 10.36 9.66
CA ALA A 266 -0.36 11.39 9.90
C ALA A 266 0.28 12.59 10.63
N GLY A 267 0.86 13.52 9.87
CA GLY A 267 1.62 14.64 10.47
C GLY A 267 2.77 14.13 11.34
N ASN A 268 2.72 14.42 12.65
CA ASN A 268 3.73 14.00 13.63
C ASN A 268 3.49 12.60 14.21
N THR A 269 2.56 11.83 13.64
CA THR A 269 2.18 10.52 14.13
C THR A 269 2.49 9.45 13.10
N VAL A 270 3.13 8.35 13.53
CA VAL A 270 3.27 7.12 12.75
C VAL A 270 2.36 6.06 13.38
N ILE A 271 1.55 5.40 12.54
CA ILE A 271 0.51 4.45 12.97
C ILE A 271 0.73 3.11 12.28
N PHE A 272 0.72 2.02 13.03
CA PHE A 272 0.93 0.66 12.51
C PHE A 272 0.15 -0.37 13.33
N GLY A 273 -0.11 -1.51 12.71
CA GLY A 273 -0.71 -2.68 13.37
C GLY A 273 0.35 -3.66 13.89
N GLY A 274 -0.02 -4.45 14.88
CA GLY A 274 0.85 -5.48 15.45
C GLY A 274 0.15 -6.83 15.61
N ARG A 275 0.95 -7.90 15.62
CA ARG A 275 0.47 -9.24 15.99
C ARG A 275 0.17 -9.38 17.47
N ASP A 276 0.52 -8.39 18.26
CA ASP A 276 0.12 -8.21 19.67
C ASP A 276 -1.36 -7.78 19.83
N LYS A 277 -2.12 -7.73 18.73
CA LYS A 277 -3.52 -7.30 18.62
C LYS A 277 -3.72 -5.82 18.95
N LEU A 278 -2.71 -4.98 18.71
CA LEU A 278 -2.81 -3.55 18.90
C LEU A 278 -2.63 -2.80 17.57
N VAL A 279 -3.31 -1.66 17.46
CA VAL A 279 -2.88 -0.57 16.61
C VAL A 279 -2.12 0.41 17.48
N HIS A 280 -0.92 0.76 17.07
CA HIS A 280 -0.02 1.67 17.77
C HIS A 280 0.03 3.00 17.05
N ALA A 281 0.11 4.09 17.82
CA ALA A 281 0.44 5.42 17.32
C ALA A 281 1.60 5.98 18.12
N LEU A 282 2.66 6.35 17.44
CA LEU A 282 3.86 6.91 18.05
C LEU A 282 4.14 8.31 17.49
N GLU A 283 4.78 9.13 18.30
CA GLU A 283 5.35 10.39 17.84
C GLU A 283 6.53 10.12 16.90
N THR A 284 6.50 10.69 15.70
CA THR A 284 7.51 10.46 14.66
C THR A 284 8.92 10.91 15.07
N ALA A 285 9.03 11.94 15.93
CA ALA A 285 10.30 12.51 16.35
C ALA A 285 11.05 11.63 17.36
N THR A 286 10.33 11.01 18.30
CA THR A 286 10.89 10.38 19.51
C THR A 286 10.58 8.91 19.66
N GLY A 287 9.59 8.37 18.92
CA GLY A 287 9.06 7.03 19.12
C GLY A 287 8.19 6.86 20.38
N LYS A 288 7.87 7.98 21.06
CA LYS A 288 6.98 7.94 22.24
C LYS A 288 5.59 7.48 21.84
N SER A 289 5.03 6.52 22.59
CA SER A 289 3.65 6.06 22.40
C SER A 289 2.68 7.19 22.74
N LEU A 290 1.79 7.50 21.80
CA LEU A 290 0.71 8.47 21.95
C LEU A 290 -0.57 7.79 22.41
N TRP A 291 -0.92 6.68 21.74
CA TRP A 291 -2.05 5.83 22.09
C TRP A 291 -1.88 4.43 21.49
N THR A 292 -2.64 3.49 22.02
CA THR A 292 -2.85 2.16 21.46
C THR A 292 -4.35 1.85 21.41
N TYR A 293 -4.77 1.07 20.40
CA TYR A 293 -6.14 0.56 20.29
C TYR A 293 -6.09 -0.96 20.29
N SER A 294 -6.91 -1.60 21.16
CA SER A 294 -7.01 -3.06 21.22
C SER A 294 -7.99 -3.59 20.19
N ALA A 295 -7.48 -4.30 19.18
CA ALA A 295 -8.25 -5.05 18.21
C ALA A 295 -8.63 -6.44 18.77
N ARG A 296 -9.54 -7.13 18.10
CA ARG A 296 -9.96 -8.49 18.49
C ARG A 296 -8.90 -9.54 18.16
N SER A 297 -8.14 -9.32 17.09
CA SER A 297 -7.10 -10.24 16.59
C SER A 297 -5.87 -9.47 16.10
N ALA A 298 -4.86 -10.19 15.59
CA ALA A 298 -3.66 -9.61 14.99
C ALA A 298 -4.02 -8.63 13.86
N VAL A 299 -3.31 -7.50 13.78
CA VAL A 299 -3.49 -6.45 12.78
C VAL A 299 -2.32 -6.51 11.81
N ASP A 300 -2.38 -7.43 10.85
CA ASP A 300 -1.39 -7.57 9.78
C ASP A 300 -1.70 -6.62 8.60
N ALA A 301 -2.99 -6.29 8.38
CA ALA A 301 -3.42 -5.28 7.42
C ALA A 301 -2.80 -3.92 7.73
N SER A 302 -2.19 -3.29 6.73
CA SER A 302 -1.52 -2.00 6.90
C SER A 302 -2.54 -0.86 6.97
N PRO A 303 -2.50 0.00 8.01
CA PRO A 303 -3.47 1.07 8.20
C PRO A 303 -3.36 2.15 7.11
N VAL A 304 -4.47 2.80 6.79
CA VAL A 304 -4.56 3.90 5.81
C VAL A 304 -5.17 5.12 6.47
N VAL A 305 -4.51 6.26 6.33
CA VAL A 305 -4.98 7.55 6.87
C VAL A 305 -5.74 8.33 5.80
N LEU A 306 -6.93 8.79 6.15
CA LEU A 306 -7.70 9.78 5.40
C LEU A 306 -8.19 10.86 6.38
N ASP A 307 -7.74 12.09 6.17
CA ASP A 307 -8.01 13.23 7.05
C ASP A 307 -7.59 12.94 8.51
N ASN A 308 -8.54 12.98 9.44
CA ASN A 308 -8.34 12.68 10.87
C ASN A 308 -8.68 11.24 11.26
N ARG A 309 -8.91 10.36 10.29
CA ARG A 309 -9.25 8.94 10.52
C ARG A 309 -8.16 8.02 10.01
N VAL A 310 -7.89 6.96 10.75
CA VAL A 310 -7.06 5.84 10.30
C VAL A 310 -7.94 4.60 10.19
N PHE A 311 -7.93 3.98 9.01
CA PHE A 311 -8.66 2.75 8.69
C PHE A 311 -7.70 1.57 8.81
N ALA A 312 -8.10 0.55 9.55
CA ALA A 312 -7.35 -0.69 9.72
C ALA A 312 -8.29 -1.87 9.88
N ALA A 313 -7.75 -3.08 9.75
CA ALA A 313 -8.53 -4.31 9.89
C ALA A 313 -7.72 -5.39 10.60
N ASP A 314 -8.41 -6.33 11.24
CA ASP A 314 -7.78 -7.44 11.93
C ASP A 314 -8.12 -8.81 11.32
N LYS A 315 -7.39 -9.83 11.74
CA LYS A 315 -7.56 -11.21 11.26
C LYS A 315 -8.84 -11.90 11.76
N SER A 316 -9.65 -11.27 12.61
CA SER A 316 -10.99 -11.75 12.94
C SER A 316 -12.06 -11.24 11.98
N GLY A 317 -11.73 -10.30 11.08
CA GLY A 317 -12.66 -9.71 10.12
C GLY A 317 -13.23 -8.37 10.55
N GLN A 318 -12.74 -7.78 11.63
CA GLN A 318 -13.15 -6.45 12.01
C GLN A 318 -12.39 -5.39 11.20
N LEU A 319 -13.11 -4.60 10.40
CA LEU A 319 -12.65 -3.37 9.78
C LEU A 319 -13.10 -2.19 10.66
N PHE A 320 -12.19 -1.26 10.93
CA PHE A 320 -12.49 -0.13 11.82
C PHE A 320 -11.79 1.16 11.38
N ALA A 321 -12.39 2.30 11.74
CA ALA A 321 -11.78 3.61 11.65
C ALA A 321 -11.57 4.18 13.05
N LEU A 322 -10.36 4.69 13.31
CA LEU A 322 -9.99 5.32 14.57
C LEU A 322 -9.74 6.82 14.32
N ASP A 323 -10.05 7.65 15.29
CA ASP A 323 -9.60 9.04 15.30
C ASP A 323 -8.08 9.09 15.49
N VAL A 324 -7.39 9.76 14.59
CA VAL A 324 -5.91 9.82 14.55
C VAL A 324 -5.29 10.41 15.83
N LYS A 325 -5.98 11.36 16.48
CA LYS A 325 -5.44 12.04 17.67
C LYS A 325 -5.64 11.23 18.96
N THR A 326 -6.76 10.51 19.04
CA THR A 326 -7.19 9.88 20.30
C THR A 326 -7.14 8.36 20.28
N GLY A 327 -7.05 7.72 19.11
CA GLY A 327 -7.14 6.28 18.94
C GLY A 327 -8.53 5.69 19.22
N LYS A 328 -9.56 6.52 19.45
CA LYS A 328 -10.92 6.03 19.68
C LYS A 328 -11.56 5.57 18.37
N ALA A 329 -12.25 4.44 18.43
CA ALA A 329 -13.03 3.95 17.29
C ALA A 329 -14.19 4.91 16.99
N VAL A 330 -14.29 5.33 15.73
CA VAL A 330 -15.34 6.20 15.22
C VAL A 330 -16.27 5.49 14.23
N TRP A 331 -15.86 4.34 13.73
CA TRP A 331 -16.63 3.47 12.87
C TRP A 331 -16.11 2.04 12.93
N THR A 332 -16.99 1.05 12.80
CA THR A 332 -16.63 -0.37 12.74
C THR A 332 -17.56 -1.12 11.80
N PHE A 333 -17.02 -2.17 11.17
CA PHE A 333 -17.76 -3.13 10.35
C PHE A 333 -17.19 -4.52 10.60
N ASP A 334 -18.05 -5.53 10.72
CA ASP A 334 -17.66 -6.93 10.85
C ASP A 334 -17.91 -7.63 9.51
N ALA A 335 -16.84 -8.09 8.87
CA ALA A 335 -16.92 -8.76 7.57
C ALA A 335 -17.24 -10.25 7.69
N GLY A 336 -17.24 -10.79 8.90
CA GLY A 336 -17.49 -12.21 9.16
C GLY A 336 -16.36 -13.16 8.77
N SER A 337 -15.31 -12.67 8.13
CA SER A 337 -14.12 -13.44 7.72
C SER A 337 -12.87 -12.59 7.83
N GLY A 338 -11.74 -13.20 8.14
CA GLY A 338 -10.47 -12.51 8.40
C GLY A 338 -10.07 -11.55 7.29
N ILE A 339 -9.47 -10.42 7.67
CA ILE A 339 -8.95 -9.42 6.73
C ILE A 339 -7.44 -9.35 6.89
N GLU A 340 -6.73 -9.73 5.83
CA GLU A 340 -5.26 -9.60 5.70
C GLU A 340 -4.88 -8.52 4.68
N SER A 341 -5.73 -8.28 3.68
CA SER A 341 -5.54 -7.19 2.73
C SER A 341 -5.63 -5.83 3.43
N SER A 342 -4.83 -4.87 2.99
CA SER A 342 -4.94 -3.50 3.52
C SER A 342 -6.09 -2.76 2.86
N PRO A 343 -6.75 -1.81 3.54
CA PRO A 343 -7.73 -0.94 2.92
C PRO A 343 -7.11 -0.11 1.79
N ALA A 344 -7.87 0.12 0.71
CA ALA A 344 -7.56 1.08 -0.34
C ALA A 344 -8.66 2.14 -0.37
N ILE A 345 -8.29 3.42 -0.39
CA ILE A 345 -9.26 4.52 -0.34
C ILE A 345 -8.99 5.51 -1.47
N ALA A 346 -9.97 5.66 -2.37
CA ALA A 346 -9.95 6.67 -3.42
C ALA A 346 -11.36 6.91 -3.98
N ALA A 347 -11.57 8.04 -4.64
CA ALA A 347 -12.80 8.38 -5.36
C ALA A 347 -14.10 8.15 -4.54
N GLY A 348 -14.06 8.46 -3.23
CA GLY A 348 -15.21 8.29 -2.33
C GLY A 348 -15.52 6.83 -1.97
N ARG A 349 -14.59 5.92 -2.18
CA ARG A 349 -14.73 4.47 -1.91
C ARG A 349 -13.60 3.98 -1.01
N LEU A 350 -13.95 3.04 -0.13
CA LEU A 350 -13.01 2.18 0.58
C LEU A 350 -13.21 0.77 0.06
N VAL A 351 -12.13 0.11 -0.36
CA VAL A 351 -12.14 -1.27 -0.87
C VAL A 351 -11.24 -2.13 0.00
N VAL A 352 -11.71 -3.33 0.37
CA VAL A 352 -10.96 -4.29 1.18
C VAL A 352 -11.41 -5.72 0.87
N GLY A 353 -10.47 -6.65 0.82
CA GLY A 353 -10.71 -8.08 0.59
C GLY A 353 -10.63 -8.91 1.87
N THR A 354 -11.33 -10.04 1.91
CA THR A 354 -11.35 -10.98 3.03
C THR A 354 -10.71 -12.32 2.65
N SER A 355 -10.35 -13.09 3.65
CA SER A 355 -9.72 -14.42 3.49
C SER A 355 -10.64 -15.46 2.87
N ASP A 356 -11.97 -15.26 2.92
CA ASP A 356 -12.95 -16.15 2.29
C ASP A 356 -13.26 -15.81 0.82
N GLY A 357 -12.62 -14.76 0.27
CA GLY A 357 -12.78 -14.35 -1.14
C GLY A 357 -13.83 -13.28 -1.39
N THR A 358 -14.34 -12.61 -0.37
CA THR A 358 -15.23 -11.47 -0.55
C THR A 358 -14.43 -10.16 -0.63
N LEU A 359 -14.61 -9.39 -1.71
CA LEU A 359 -14.13 -8.01 -1.82
C LEU A 359 -15.30 -7.08 -1.54
N TYR A 360 -15.15 -6.19 -0.59
CA TYR A 360 -16.13 -5.18 -0.22
C TYR A 360 -15.75 -3.81 -0.77
N ALA A 361 -16.74 -3.05 -1.22
CA ALA A 361 -16.60 -1.61 -1.42
C ALA A 361 -17.60 -0.84 -0.56
N PHE A 362 -17.11 0.18 0.12
CA PHE A 362 -17.89 1.07 0.99
C PHE A 362 -17.89 2.49 0.45
N GLY A 363 -18.94 3.25 0.79
CA GLY A 363 -19.06 4.65 0.43
C GLY A 363 -20.36 5.29 0.94
N ALA A 364 -20.74 6.44 0.35
CA ALA A 364 -22.06 7.02 0.55
C ALA A 364 -23.10 6.19 -0.20
N LYS A 365 -24.24 5.87 0.45
CA LYS A 365 -25.45 5.33 -0.19
C LYS A 365 -26.18 6.44 -0.91
#